data_851c35deafb855b5005ffe90a92e063f
#
_entry.id   851c35deafb855b5005ffe90a92e063f
#
_cell.length_a   1.000
_cell.length_b   1.000
_cell.length_c   1.000
_cell.angle_alpha   90.00
_cell.angle_beta   90.00
_cell.angle_gamma   90.00
#
_symmetry.space_group_name_H-M   'P 1'
#
loop_
_entity.id
_entity.type
_entity.pdbx_description
1 polymer ?
#
loop_
_entity_poly.entity_id
_entity_poly.type
_entity_poly.pdbx_seq_one_letter_code
_entity_poly.pdbx_strand_id
1 'polypeptide(L)'
;GRDGAYVQIRLKSGEMRKVLSTCMATVGQVGNVDHENVVVGKAGRTRWKGKRPHVRGVVMNPVDHPHGGGEGKSGQGNPHPVSPWGTPAKGYKTRKNKATDKFIISRRKK
;
A
#
# COMPACT_ATOMS: atom_id res chain seq x y z
N GLY A 1 24.38 7.55 8.43
CA GLY A 1 25.42 7.15 9.38
C GLY A 1 25.84 5.71 9.17
N ARG A 2 27.04 5.39 9.61
CA ARG A 2 27.59 4.04 9.53
C ARG A 2 27.71 3.47 10.95
N ASP A 3 27.29 2.21 11.13
CA ASP A 3 27.29 1.55 12.43
C ASP A 3 27.73 0.10 12.24
N GLY A 4 29.05 -0.15 12.33
CA GLY A 4 29.64 -1.45 12.09
C GLY A 4 29.37 -1.96 10.67
N ALA A 5 28.75 -3.14 10.56
CA ALA A 5 28.37 -3.76 9.29
C ALA A 5 27.09 -3.16 8.68
N TYR A 6 26.46 -2.23 9.36
CA TYR A 6 25.20 -1.63 8.94
C TYR A 6 25.34 -0.15 8.61
N VAL A 7 24.50 0.33 7.74
CA VAL A 7 24.36 1.74 7.36
C VAL A 7 22.96 2.20 7.71
N GLN A 8 22.85 3.37 8.32
CA GLN A 8 21.58 4.00 8.63
C GLN A 8 21.07 4.77 7.40
N ILE A 9 19.89 4.41 6.93
CA ILE A 9 19.26 5.01 5.77
C ILE A 9 17.92 5.63 6.17
N ARG A 10 17.69 6.85 5.70
CA ARG A 10 16.39 7.50 5.77
C ARG A 10 15.63 7.19 4.48
N LEU A 11 14.54 6.46 4.60
CA LEU A 11 13.68 6.14 3.47
C LEU A 11 12.80 7.34 3.07
N LYS A 12 12.25 7.31 1.87
CA LYS A 12 11.34 8.35 1.37
C LYS A 12 10.15 8.58 2.31
N SER A 13 9.66 7.53 2.97
CA SER A 13 8.57 7.59 3.94
C SER A 13 8.92 8.32 5.25
N GLY A 14 10.21 8.62 5.49
CA GLY A 14 10.71 9.18 6.74
C GLY A 14 11.17 8.13 7.76
N GLU A 15 11.01 6.85 7.48
CA GLU A 15 11.53 5.77 8.33
C GLU A 15 13.05 5.75 8.29
N MET A 16 13.66 5.68 9.48
CA MET A 16 15.10 5.44 9.63
C MET A 16 15.34 3.96 9.85
N ARG A 17 16.14 3.35 9.00
CA ARG A 17 16.37 1.91 9.03
C ARG A 17 17.85 1.58 8.84
N LYS A 18 18.29 0.49 9.47
CA LYS A 18 19.60 -0.12 9.25
C LYS A 18 19.56 -1.11 8.10
N VAL A 19 20.50 -0.99 7.19
CA VAL A 19 20.69 -1.90 6.05
C VAL A 19 22.14 -2.34 6.04
N LEU A 20 22.41 -3.57 5.60
CA LEU A 20 23.78 -4.07 5.46
C LEU A 20 24.60 -3.16 4.54
N SER A 21 25.83 -2.85 4.94
CA SER A 21 26.71 -1.97 4.17
C SER A 21 27.10 -2.54 2.80
N THR A 22 26.98 -3.86 2.63
CA THR A 22 27.24 -4.56 1.37
C THR A 22 26.11 -4.47 0.35
N CYS A 23 24.93 -3.98 0.76
CA CYS A 23 23.80 -3.80 -0.15
C CYS A 23 24.12 -2.75 -1.22
N MET A 24 23.69 -3.04 -2.44
CA MET A 24 23.85 -2.13 -3.57
C MET A 24 22.66 -1.18 -3.68
N ALA A 25 22.92 -0.01 -4.22
CA ALA A 25 21.89 1.00 -4.45
C ALA A 25 22.13 1.73 -5.78
N THR A 26 21.06 2.19 -6.40
CA THR A 26 21.13 3.05 -7.57
C THR A 26 20.98 4.51 -7.14
N VAL A 27 21.94 5.34 -7.51
CA VAL A 27 21.91 6.79 -7.23
C VAL A 27 21.10 7.50 -8.29
N GLY A 28 20.22 8.40 -7.88
CA GLY A 28 19.39 9.22 -8.77
C GLY A 28 17.90 9.02 -8.55
N GLN A 29 17.12 9.41 -9.54
CA GLN A 29 15.67 9.24 -9.56
C GLN A 29 15.27 8.03 -10.39
N VAL A 30 14.15 7.42 -10.02
CA VAL A 30 13.49 6.42 -10.88
C VAL A 30 13.02 7.09 -12.15
N GLY A 31 13.28 6.47 -13.30
CA GLY A 31 12.89 7.00 -14.60
C GLY A 31 11.39 6.99 -14.84
N ASN A 32 10.98 7.43 -16.05
CA ASN A 32 9.57 7.49 -16.46
C ASN A 32 8.72 8.34 -15.50
N VAL A 33 9.20 9.52 -15.16
CA VAL A 33 8.61 10.42 -14.16
C VAL A 33 7.17 10.85 -14.47
N ASP A 34 6.78 10.85 -15.75
CA ASP A 34 5.44 11.23 -16.19
C ASP A 34 4.44 10.06 -16.23
N HIS A 35 4.84 8.89 -15.75
CA HIS A 35 3.98 7.70 -15.76
C HIS A 35 2.63 7.92 -15.05
N GLU A 36 2.64 8.64 -13.95
CA GLU A 36 1.42 8.94 -13.18
C GLU A 36 0.45 9.87 -13.93
N ASN A 37 0.95 10.64 -14.91
CA ASN A 37 0.16 11.58 -15.71
C ASN A 37 -0.47 10.93 -16.94
N VAL A 38 -0.20 9.65 -17.20
CA VAL A 38 -0.72 8.95 -18.37
C VAL A 38 -2.21 8.69 -18.19
N VAL A 39 -3.00 9.18 -19.15
CA VAL A 39 -4.44 8.91 -19.22
C VAL A 39 -4.69 7.77 -20.18
N VAL A 40 -5.26 6.68 -19.68
CA VAL A 40 -5.53 5.48 -20.49
C VAL A 40 -6.70 5.70 -21.45
N GLY A 41 -7.64 6.56 -21.11
CA GLY A 41 -8.76 6.99 -21.94
C GLY A 41 -10.01 6.12 -21.83
N LYS A 42 -9.91 4.81 -21.90
CA LYS A 42 -11.06 3.90 -21.80
C LYS A 42 -10.71 2.61 -21.04
N ALA A 43 -11.74 1.99 -20.47
CA ALA A 43 -11.58 0.74 -19.72
C ALA A 43 -11.04 -0.42 -20.57
N GLY A 44 -11.43 -0.50 -21.84
CA GLY A 44 -10.93 -1.52 -22.76
C GLY A 44 -9.41 -1.48 -22.94
N ARG A 45 -8.82 -0.30 -22.97
CA ARG A 45 -7.37 -0.15 -23.08
C ARG A 45 -6.64 -0.68 -21.85
N THR A 46 -7.21 -0.51 -20.66
CA THR A 46 -6.71 -1.11 -19.43
C THR A 46 -6.77 -2.64 -19.49
N ARG A 47 -7.86 -3.19 -20.09
CA ARG A 47 -7.99 -4.62 -20.31
C ARG A 47 -6.95 -5.16 -21.30
N TRP A 48 -6.57 -4.40 -22.31
CA TRP A 48 -5.51 -4.77 -23.23
C TRP A 48 -4.15 -4.95 -22.55
N LYS A 49 -3.93 -4.22 -21.44
CA LYS A 49 -2.72 -4.35 -20.61
C LYS A 49 -2.76 -5.55 -19.66
N GLY A 50 -3.76 -6.42 -19.77
CA GLY A 50 -3.93 -7.60 -18.92
C GLY A 50 -4.53 -7.32 -17.54
N LYS A 51 -4.99 -6.10 -17.28
CA LYS A 51 -5.59 -5.72 -15.98
C LYS A 51 -7.08 -6.00 -15.98
N ARG A 52 -7.55 -6.78 -15.03
CA ARG A 52 -8.98 -7.02 -14.83
C ARG A 52 -9.62 -5.87 -14.05
N PRO A 53 -10.95 -5.66 -14.19
CA PRO A 53 -11.66 -4.66 -13.42
C PRO A 53 -11.53 -4.89 -11.91
N HIS A 54 -11.39 -3.81 -11.17
CA HIS A 54 -11.44 -3.83 -9.72
C HIS A 54 -12.87 -3.60 -9.24
N VAL A 55 -13.41 -4.56 -8.48
CA VAL A 55 -14.77 -4.50 -7.94
C VAL A 55 -14.73 -3.95 -6.52
N ARG A 56 -15.56 -2.94 -6.24
CA ARG A 56 -15.69 -2.36 -4.90
C ARG A 56 -16.52 -3.27 -4.01
N GLY A 57 -16.22 -3.29 -2.69
CA GLY A 57 -16.98 -4.08 -1.73
C GLY A 57 -18.46 -3.72 -1.63
N VAL A 58 -18.82 -2.44 -1.81
CA VAL A 58 -20.21 -1.97 -1.73
C VAL A 58 -21.13 -2.52 -2.82
N VAL A 59 -20.59 -3.00 -3.93
CA VAL A 59 -21.36 -3.60 -5.04
C VAL A 59 -21.42 -5.13 -4.95
N MET A 60 -20.81 -5.70 -3.93
CA MET A 60 -20.86 -7.13 -3.66
C MET A 60 -22.06 -7.50 -2.80
N ASN A 61 -22.35 -8.79 -2.68
CA ASN A 61 -23.34 -9.30 -1.75
C ASN A 61 -22.76 -9.32 -0.31
N PRO A 62 -23.62 -9.35 0.73
CA PRO A 62 -23.15 -9.39 2.12
C PRO A 62 -22.23 -10.56 2.44
N VAL A 63 -22.39 -11.70 1.76
CA VAL A 63 -21.54 -12.88 1.92
C VAL A 63 -20.11 -12.65 1.42
N ASP A 64 -19.93 -11.75 0.45
CA ASP A 64 -18.65 -11.53 -0.21
C ASP A 64 -17.83 -10.42 0.43
N HIS A 65 -18.50 -9.44 1.05
CA HIS A 65 -17.82 -8.30 1.65
C HIS A 65 -18.68 -7.68 2.77
N PRO A 66 -18.06 -7.20 3.88
CA PRO A 66 -18.77 -6.50 4.96
C PRO A 66 -19.53 -5.23 4.50
N HIS A 67 -19.11 -4.60 3.39
CA HIS A 67 -19.82 -3.46 2.80
C HIS A 67 -20.92 -3.88 1.83
N GLY A 68 -21.11 -5.17 1.60
CA GLY A 68 -22.07 -5.70 0.64
C GLY A 68 -23.52 -5.53 1.07
N GLY A 69 -24.42 -5.70 0.12
CA GLY A 69 -25.86 -5.54 0.30
C GLY A 69 -26.36 -4.13 -0.03
N GLY A 70 -27.65 -3.91 0.19
CA GLY A 70 -28.33 -2.67 -0.13
C GLY A 70 -28.94 -2.66 -1.52
N GLU A 71 -29.74 -1.63 -1.78
CA GLU A 71 -30.43 -1.39 -3.05
C GLU A 71 -29.96 -0.07 -3.64
N GLY A 72 -29.80 -0.03 -4.97
CA GLY A 72 -29.33 1.14 -5.68
C GLY A 72 -27.96 1.60 -5.20
N LYS A 73 -27.76 2.91 -5.06
CA LYS A 73 -26.53 3.51 -4.56
C LYS A 73 -26.55 3.56 -3.03
N SER A 74 -26.09 2.50 -2.39
CA SER A 74 -25.98 2.43 -0.93
C SER A 74 -24.59 2.82 -0.42
N GLY A 75 -24.52 3.26 0.84
CA GLY A 75 -23.27 3.46 1.55
C GLY A 75 -22.67 2.14 2.06
N GLN A 76 -21.52 2.23 2.70
CA GLN A 76 -20.82 1.04 3.21
C GLN A 76 -21.53 0.36 4.40
N GLY A 77 -22.39 1.06 5.12
CA GLY A 77 -23.18 0.53 6.23
C GLY A 77 -22.43 0.30 7.55
N ASN A 78 -21.14 0.56 7.59
CA ASN A 78 -20.27 0.36 8.76
C ASN A 78 -19.76 1.69 9.31
N PRO A 79 -19.41 1.78 10.62
CA PRO A 79 -18.86 3.01 11.21
C PRO A 79 -17.59 3.51 10.55
N HIS A 80 -16.81 2.62 9.98
CA HIS A 80 -15.57 2.92 9.25
C HIS A 80 -15.36 1.91 8.12
N PRO A 81 -14.58 2.26 7.07
CA PRO A 81 -14.24 1.32 6.01
C PRO A 81 -13.48 0.12 6.55
N VAL A 82 -13.84 -1.06 6.07
CA VAL A 82 -13.18 -2.31 6.44
C VAL A 82 -12.71 -3.08 5.21
N SER A 83 -11.75 -3.97 5.41
CA SER A 83 -11.27 -4.90 4.39
C SER A 83 -12.27 -6.04 4.17
N PRO A 84 -12.11 -6.87 3.11
CA PRO A 84 -12.94 -8.07 2.93
C PRO A 84 -12.94 -9.02 4.12
N TRP A 85 -11.91 -8.96 4.96
CA TRP A 85 -11.77 -9.80 6.17
C TRP A 85 -12.21 -9.11 7.46
N GLY A 86 -12.76 -7.89 7.36
CA GLY A 86 -13.30 -7.16 8.50
C GLY A 86 -12.31 -6.28 9.26
N THR A 87 -11.04 -6.26 8.89
CA THR A 87 -10.05 -5.37 9.53
C THR A 87 -10.25 -3.93 9.06
N PRO A 88 -10.01 -2.91 9.93
CA PRO A 88 -10.09 -1.52 9.51
C PRO A 88 -9.20 -1.22 8.30
N ALA A 89 -9.76 -0.58 7.27
CA ALA A 89 -9.02 -0.27 6.05
C ALA A 89 -8.07 0.93 6.22
N LYS A 90 -8.36 1.81 7.17
CA LYS A 90 -7.56 3.02 7.43
C LYS A 90 -6.97 2.97 8.83
N GLY A 91 -5.68 3.28 8.93
CA GLY A 91 -4.98 3.43 10.20
C GLY A 91 -4.61 2.13 10.91
N TYR A 92 -5.03 0.98 10.43
CA TYR A 92 -4.67 -0.30 11.02
C TYR A 92 -3.21 -0.65 10.76
N LYS A 93 -2.48 -0.98 11.80
CA LYS A 93 -1.07 -1.37 11.70
C LYS A 93 -0.94 -2.82 11.26
N THR A 94 -0.63 -3.04 9.99
CA THR A 94 -0.58 -4.38 9.38
C THR A 94 0.74 -5.12 9.55
N ARG A 95 1.81 -4.43 9.98
CA ARG A 95 3.12 -5.06 10.17
C ARG A 95 3.09 -6.09 11.29
N LYS A 96 3.40 -7.34 10.97
CA LYS A 96 3.46 -8.47 11.91
C LYS A 96 4.87 -9.02 12.13
N ASN A 97 5.82 -8.71 11.23
CA ASN A 97 7.18 -9.21 11.33
C ASN A 97 7.94 -8.47 12.46
N LYS A 98 8.11 -9.14 13.58
CA LYS A 98 8.84 -8.64 14.74
C LYS A 98 10.35 -8.90 14.68
N ALA A 99 10.76 -9.93 13.93
CA ALA A 99 12.15 -10.32 13.84
C ALA A 99 13.06 -9.21 13.29
N THR A 100 12.54 -8.37 12.40
CA THR A 100 13.27 -7.25 11.79
C THR A 100 13.06 -5.91 12.47
N ASP A 101 12.33 -5.86 13.59
CA ASP A 101 12.12 -4.61 14.35
C ASP A 101 13.43 -4.01 14.87
N LYS A 102 14.42 -4.86 15.16
CA LYS A 102 15.77 -4.44 15.58
C LYS A 102 16.50 -3.57 14.56
N PHE A 103 16.12 -3.63 13.29
CA PHE A 103 16.71 -2.83 12.22
C PHE A 103 16.00 -1.47 12.04
N ILE A 104 14.84 -1.28 12.65
CA ILE A 104 14.08 -0.03 12.56
C ILE A 104 14.53 0.88 13.70
N ILE A 105 15.19 2.00 13.36
CA ILE A 105 15.63 2.98 14.34
C ILE A 105 14.47 3.88 14.75
N SER A 106 13.74 4.38 13.75
CA SER A 106 12.62 5.30 13.94
C SER A 106 11.57 5.04 12.86
N ARG A 107 10.33 4.96 13.26
CA ARG A 107 9.22 4.79 12.32
C ARG A 107 8.85 6.13 11.69
N ARG A 108 8.15 6.07 10.54
CA ARG A 108 7.60 7.27 9.90
C ARG A 108 6.66 8.00 10.87
N LYS A 109 6.74 9.31 10.89
CA LYS A 109 5.74 10.13 11.59
C LYS A 109 4.43 10.09 10.81
N LYS A 110 3.32 10.09 11.53
CA LYS A 110 1.99 10.24 10.94
C LYS A 110 1.82 11.63 10.36
#